data_9ecd3170ed34403a592449cd01e0ef2e
#
_entry.id   9ecd3170ed34403a592449cd01e0ef2e
#
_cell.length_a   1.000
_cell.length_b   1.000
_cell.length_c   1.000
_cell.angle_alpha   90.00
_cell.angle_beta   90.00
_cell.angle_gamma   90.00
#
_symmetry.space_group_name_H-M   'P 1'
#
loop_
_entity.id
_entity.type
_entity.pdbx_description
1 polymer ?
#
loop_
_entity_poly.entity_id
_entity_poly.type
_entity_poly.pdbx_seq_one_letter_code
_entity_poly.pdbx_strand_id
1 'polypeptide(L)'
;MESKEYIDSRDVTKEDIDKAWQKLDCRKLLAHTSHDLRSSLNNVLGLTELAKSQLDDREYVDYCLEKVGDTTHFLLNLVNDILYTVSPDKENMTTKDTTINIRELFETVGSIIRPMAHEKKLHFHTQIDDNVAVYVKSDRGRIRQILQNLLSNAVKFTPRYGKIDFQLHQLAEHDNKARMEFVVRDTGIGIAPEVQEHIFLPMTKEYRGSTTVYGGVGLGLAICYKLTDYLGGRLEFKSNKGQGTEFKLYLDLELDKEMPEVAQIPENQGYNFAGKTVLLVEDDEINSEIARNLLSRRGLLVDTAENGRVALSKFMMNAPGTYDLILMDVRMPLMDGLEATRRIRASGKSDAKRIPIVAMTANAYEKDEQCSMEAGMDAHLTKPVETGVLYETVQRALDGEL
;
A
#
# COMPACT_ATOMS: atom_id res chain seq x y z
N MET A 1 32.13 -1.46 27.69
CA MET A 1 30.74 -1.43 27.15
C MET A 1 30.77 -2.24 25.87
N GLU A 2 30.36 -3.49 25.94
CA GLU A 2 30.32 -4.39 24.81
C GLU A 2 29.32 -3.82 23.78
N SER A 3 29.82 -3.58 22.56
CA SER A 3 28.98 -3.26 21.41
C SER A 3 28.11 -4.49 21.14
N LYS A 4 26.84 -4.46 21.58
CA LYS A 4 25.89 -5.50 21.19
C LYS A 4 25.82 -5.53 19.66
N GLU A 5 26.16 -6.67 19.08
CA GLU A 5 26.08 -6.94 17.64
C GLU A 5 24.63 -6.87 17.18
N TYR A 6 24.42 -6.63 15.89
CA TYR A 6 23.10 -6.72 15.26
C TYR A 6 22.63 -8.17 15.25
N ILE A 7 21.37 -8.37 15.54
CA ILE A 7 20.71 -9.68 15.39
C ILE A 7 20.25 -9.79 13.94
N ASP A 8 20.80 -10.76 13.20
CA ASP A 8 20.40 -11.08 11.83
C ASP A 8 19.10 -11.91 11.89
N SER A 9 18.15 -11.59 11.03
CA SER A 9 16.95 -12.41 10.86
C SER A 9 17.25 -13.87 10.50
N ARG A 10 18.43 -14.15 9.93
CA ARG A 10 18.88 -15.52 9.59
C ARG A 10 19.41 -16.32 10.80
N ASP A 11 19.69 -15.65 11.94
CA ASP A 11 20.09 -16.30 13.19
C ASP A 11 18.89 -17.01 13.85
N VAL A 12 17.66 -16.52 13.58
CA VAL A 12 16.44 -17.28 13.84
C VAL A 12 16.31 -18.30 12.71
N THR A 13 16.38 -19.59 13.02
CA THR A 13 16.42 -20.58 11.94
C THR A 13 15.16 -20.50 11.07
N LYS A 14 15.33 -20.45 9.74
CA LYS A 14 14.22 -20.47 8.78
C LYS A 14 13.25 -21.61 9.08
N GLU A 15 13.79 -22.74 9.54
CA GLU A 15 13.02 -23.92 9.92
C GLU A 15 12.09 -23.66 11.10
N ASP A 16 12.51 -22.89 12.11
CA ASP A 16 11.67 -22.55 13.27
C ASP A 16 10.54 -21.57 12.88
N ILE A 17 10.84 -20.62 12.01
CA ILE A 17 9.83 -19.69 11.49
C ILE A 17 8.83 -20.46 10.60
N ASP A 18 9.30 -21.30 9.67
CA ASP A 18 8.41 -22.08 8.81
C ASP A 18 7.55 -23.05 9.62
N LYS A 19 8.11 -23.71 10.63
CA LYS A 19 7.34 -24.53 11.59
C LYS A 19 6.30 -23.71 12.35
N ALA A 20 6.64 -22.49 12.78
CA ALA A 20 5.71 -21.62 13.48
C ALA A 20 4.55 -21.18 12.56
N TRP A 21 4.83 -20.89 11.29
CA TRP A 21 3.82 -20.58 10.28
C TRP A 21 2.94 -21.80 9.94
N GLN A 22 3.51 -22.99 9.83
CA GLN A 22 2.73 -24.24 9.61
C GLN A 22 1.84 -24.59 10.80
N LYS A 23 2.29 -24.29 12.02
CA LYS A 23 1.52 -24.49 13.26
C LYS A 23 0.54 -23.35 13.56
N LEU A 24 0.56 -22.30 12.76
CA LEU A 24 -0.35 -21.18 12.96
C LEU A 24 -1.80 -21.67 12.81
N ASP A 25 -2.49 -21.74 13.93
CA ASP A 25 -3.90 -22.16 13.97
C ASP A 25 -4.75 -21.01 13.40
N CYS A 26 -5.18 -21.18 12.14
CA CYS A 26 -6.04 -20.21 11.45
C CYS A 26 -7.30 -19.87 12.26
N ARG A 27 -7.82 -20.80 13.10
CA ARG A 27 -8.96 -20.52 13.97
C ARG A 27 -8.60 -19.57 15.10
N LYS A 28 -7.41 -19.71 15.70
CA LYS A 28 -6.91 -18.78 16.72
C LYS A 28 -6.61 -17.42 16.12
N LEU A 29 -6.00 -17.39 14.93
CA LEU A 29 -5.76 -16.15 14.20
C LEU A 29 -7.10 -15.43 13.95
N LEU A 30 -8.08 -16.10 13.35
CA LEU A 30 -9.41 -15.56 13.09
C LEU A 30 -10.13 -15.11 14.37
N ALA A 31 -9.99 -15.82 15.49
CA ALA A 31 -10.60 -15.44 16.75
C ALA A 31 -10.01 -14.13 17.31
N HIS A 32 -8.68 -13.98 17.29
CA HIS A 32 -8.01 -12.75 17.74
C HIS A 32 -8.28 -11.57 16.80
N THR A 33 -8.20 -11.81 15.50
CA THR A 33 -8.45 -10.76 14.51
C THR A 33 -9.91 -10.33 14.48
N SER A 34 -10.86 -11.27 14.69
CA SER A 34 -12.28 -10.92 14.78
C SER A 34 -12.60 -10.01 15.96
N HIS A 35 -11.90 -10.18 17.09
CA HIS A 35 -12.03 -9.27 18.23
C HIS A 35 -11.51 -7.87 17.87
N ASP A 36 -10.31 -7.78 17.29
CA ASP A 36 -9.68 -6.50 16.93
C ASP A 36 -10.45 -5.78 15.81
N LEU A 37 -10.96 -6.54 14.82
CA LEU A 37 -11.85 -6.02 13.77
C LEU A 37 -13.14 -5.45 14.37
N ARG A 38 -13.79 -6.19 15.27
CA ARG A 38 -15.04 -5.73 15.90
C ARG A 38 -14.81 -4.49 16.76
N SER A 39 -13.74 -4.45 17.54
CA SER A 39 -13.38 -3.29 18.35
C SER A 39 -13.15 -2.06 17.49
N SER A 40 -12.41 -2.20 16.40
CA SER A 40 -12.12 -1.10 15.49
C SER A 40 -13.37 -0.63 14.73
N LEU A 41 -14.23 -1.55 14.27
CA LEU A 41 -15.52 -1.19 13.67
C LEU A 41 -16.43 -0.43 14.65
N ASN A 42 -16.48 -0.87 15.92
CA ASN A 42 -17.24 -0.16 16.95
C ASN A 42 -16.67 1.25 17.21
N ASN A 43 -15.35 1.43 17.15
CA ASN A 43 -14.72 2.74 17.26
C ASN A 43 -15.11 3.64 16.08
N VAL A 44 -15.09 3.15 14.84
CA VAL A 44 -15.54 3.88 13.66
C VAL A 44 -17.00 4.31 13.79
N LEU A 45 -17.88 3.37 14.18
CA LEU A 45 -19.30 3.67 14.40
C LEU A 45 -19.50 4.73 15.50
N GLY A 46 -18.85 4.54 16.66
CA GLY A 46 -18.96 5.47 17.78
C GLY A 46 -18.46 6.88 17.44
N LEU A 47 -17.30 7.00 16.79
CA LEU A 47 -16.75 8.27 16.34
C LEU A 47 -17.65 8.96 15.30
N THR A 48 -18.26 8.19 14.41
CA THR A 48 -19.21 8.71 13.42
C THR A 48 -20.48 9.24 14.08
N GLU A 49 -21.00 8.53 15.11
CA GLU A 49 -22.16 9.00 15.89
C GLU A 49 -21.83 10.26 16.69
N LEU A 50 -20.64 10.32 17.29
CA LEU A 50 -20.16 11.50 18.01
C LEU A 50 -20.04 12.71 17.07
N ALA A 51 -19.45 12.55 15.89
CA ALA A 51 -19.38 13.59 14.88
C ALA A 51 -20.77 14.11 14.48
N LYS A 52 -21.73 13.21 14.25
CA LYS A 52 -23.13 13.56 13.93
C LYS A 52 -23.84 14.29 15.07
N SER A 53 -23.51 14.00 16.32
CA SER A 53 -24.13 14.63 17.48
C SER A 53 -23.64 16.05 17.77
N GLN A 54 -22.51 16.46 17.16
CA GLN A 54 -21.85 17.74 17.42
C GLN A 54 -21.48 18.48 16.11
N LEU A 55 -22.39 18.49 15.14
CA LEU A 55 -22.16 19.08 13.81
C LEU A 55 -21.80 20.59 13.84
N ASP A 56 -22.20 21.30 14.88
CA ASP A 56 -21.89 22.72 15.06
C ASP A 56 -20.45 22.95 15.58
N ASP A 57 -19.80 21.95 16.15
CA ASP A 57 -18.39 21.99 16.58
C ASP A 57 -17.50 21.39 15.48
N ARG A 58 -17.07 22.24 14.55
CA ARG A 58 -16.27 21.84 13.40
C ARG A 58 -14.93 21.19 13.81
N GLU A 59 -14.27 21.71 14.85
CA GLU A 59 -12.99 21.19 15.32
C GLU A 59 -13.15 19.78 15.88
N TYR A 60 -14.24 19.54 16.62
CA TYR A 60 -14.54 18.21 17.15
C TYR A 60 -14.98 17.22 16.05
N VAL A 61 -15.73 17.67 15.04
CA VAL A 61 -16.09 16.85 13.88
C VAL A 61 -14.83 16.45 13.11
N ASP A 62 -13.93 17.40 12.81
CA ASP A 62 -12.67 17.13 12.12
C ASP A 62 -11.82 16.13 12.91
N TYR A 63 -11.71 16.28 14.24
CA TYR A 63 -11.05 15.31 15.11
C TYR A 63 -11.67 13.90 15.01
N CYS A 64 -12.99 13.77 15.05
CA CYS A 64 -13.68 12.48 14.93
C CYS A 64 -13.41 11.83 13.56
N LEU A 65 -13.48 12.60 12.47
CA LEU A 65 -13.23 12.12 11.11
C LEU A 65 -11.77 11.67 10.92
N GLU A 66 -10.81 12.39 11.50
CA GLU A 66 -9.41 11.98 11.51
C GLU A 66 -9.22 10.64 12.21
N LYS A 67 -9.85 10.45 13.39
CA LYS A 67 -9.79 9.19 14.13
C LYS A 67 -10.53 8.04 13.43
N VAL A 68 -11.57 8.32 12.68
CA VAL A 68 -12.22 7.33 11.78
C VAL A 68 -11.23 6.90 10.70
N GLY A 69 -10.54 7.84 10.07
CA GLY A 69 -9.50 7.56 9.07
C GLY A 69 -8.40 6.65 9.62
N ASP A 70 -7.81 7.01 10.78
CA ASP A 70 -6.77 6.22 11.44
C ASP A 70 -7.22 4.78 11.71
N THR A 71 -8.45 4.64 12.24
CA THR A 71 -9.00 3.32 12.57
C THR A 71 -9.26 2.49 11.30
N THR A 72 -9.68 3.13 10.22
CA THR A 72 -9.92 2.46 8.93
C THR A 72 -8.61 2.00 8.30
N HIS A 73 -7.55 2.81 8.33
CA HIS A 73 -6.22 2.40 7.89
C HIS A 73 -5.68 1.22 8.69
N PHE A 74 -5.90 1.21 10.01
CA PHE A 74 -5.54 0.06 10.85
C PHE A 74 -6.29 -1.20 10.43
N LEU A 75 -7.61 -1.11 10.15
CA LEU A 75 -8.42 -2.23 9.67
C LEU A 75 -7.93 -2.79 8.33
N LEU A 76 -7.59 -1.92 7.37
CA LEU A 76 -7.05 -2.33 6.07
C LEU A 76 -5.74 -3.10 6.23
N ASN A 77 -4.82 -2.59 7.06
CA ASN A 77 -3.57 -3.28 7.33
C ASN A 77 -3.81 -4.66 7.97
N LEU A 78 -4.75 -4.74 8.91
CA LEU A 78 -5.10 -6.01 9.56
C LEU A 78 -5.68 -7.03 8.57
N VAL A 79 -6.56 -6.59 7.66
CA VAL A 79 -7.13 -7.45 6.61
C VAL A 79 -6.04 -7.92 5.65
N ASN A 80 -5.13 -7.05 5.23
CA ASN A 80 -4.01 -7.40 4.37
C ASN A 80 -3.07 -8.41 5.04
N ASP A 81 -2.78 -8.25 6.34
CA ASP A 81 -1.98 -9.20 7.12
C ASP A 81 -2.65 -10.59 7.18
N ILE A 82 -3.98 -10.64 7.35
CA ILE A 82 -4.74 -11.89 7.34
C ILE A 82 -4.70 -12.54 5.96
N LEU A 83 -4.99 -11.78 4.89
CA LEU A 83 -4.99 -12.29 3.52
C LEU A 83 -3.62 -12.87 3.15
N TYR A 84 -2.54 -12.18 3.53
CA TYR A 84 -1.18 -12.69 3.35
C TYR A 84 -0.93 -14.00 4.09
N THR A 85 -1.50 -14.14 5.29
CA THR A 85 -1.31 -15.33 6.13
C THR A 85 -2.11 -16.55 5.63
N VAL A 86 -3.28 -16.33 5.05
CA VAL A 86 -4.22 -17.38 4.62
C VAL A 86 -3.98 -17.82 3.18
N SER A 87 -3.36 -16.99 2.34
CA SER A 87 -3.08 -17.35 0.94
C SER A 87 -2.04 -18.47 0.86
N PRO A 88 -2.43 -19.71 0.46
CA PRO A 88 -1.52 -20.86 0.45
C PRO A 88 -0.54 -20.90 -0.72
N ASP A 89 -0.65 -19.99 -1.68
CA ASP A 89 0.05 -20.07 -2.96
C ASP A 89 1.50 -19.57 -2.88
N LYS A 90 2.37 -20.42 -2.32
CA LYS A 90 3.83 -20.29 -2.53
C LYS A 90 4.24 -20.44 -4.00
N GLU A 91 3.42 -21.10 -4.83
CA GLU A 91 3.70 -21.38 -6.24
C GLU A 91 3.32 -20.25 -7.21
N ASN A 92 2.48 -19.29 -6.79
CA ASN A 92 2.07 -18.14 -7.60
C ASN A 92 2.75 -16.83 -7.18
N MET A 93 3.76 -16.88 -6.32
CA MET A 93 4.57 -15.71 -5.99
C MET A 93 5.70 -15.55 -7.03
N THR A 94 5.34 -15.30 -8.29
CA THR A 94 6.33 -14.82 -9.27
C THR A 94 6.73 -13.39 -8.85
N THR A 95 8.04 -13.15 -8.80
CA THR A 95 8.58 -11.80 -8.56
C THR A 95 8.08 -10.91 -9.68
N LYS A 96 7.32 -9.86 -9.36
CA LYS A 96 7.13 -8.76 -10.30
C LYS A 96 8.42 -7.95 -10.35
N ASP A 97 9.42 -8.44 -11.09
CA ASP A 97 10.61 -7.67 -11.39
C ASP A 97 10.24 -6.56 -12.38
N THR A 98 9.52 -5.56 -11.86
CA THR A 98 9.21 -4.35 -12.59
C THR A 98 10.29 -3.31 -12.30
N THR A 99 10.57 -2.48 -13.28
CA THR A 99 11.42 -1.31 -13.08
C THR A 99 10.75 -0.35 -12.13
N ILE A 100 11.42 -0.02 -11.04
CA ILE A 100 10.94 0.90 -10.01
C ILE A 100 11.94 2.04 -9.79
N ASN A 101 11.42 3.24 -9.61
CA ASN A 101 12.19 4.35 -9.07
C ASN A 101 12.30 4.19 -7.55
N ILE A 102 13.48 3.77 -7.08
CA ILE A 102 13.67 3.45 -5.65
C ILE A 102 13.66 4.69 -4.76
N ARG A 103 14.11 5.84 -5.30
CA ARG A 103 14.06 7.13 -4.59
C ARG A 103 12.63 7.60 -4.41
N GLU A 104 11.81 7.50 -5.45
CA GLU A 104 10.38 7.82 -5.41
C GLU A 104 9.62 6.90 -4.44
N LEU A 105 9.92 5.59 -4.45
CA LEU A 105 9.34 4.64 -3.49
C LEU A 105 9.66 5.06 -2.05
N PHE A 106 10.92 5.43 -1.77
CA PHE A 106 11.35 5.88 -0.45
C PHE A 106 10.61 7.14 -0.01
N GLU A 107 10.53 8.16 -0.87
CA GLU A 107 9.81 9.41 -0.59
C GLU A 107 8.30 9.18 -0.41
N THR A 108 7.70 8.32 -1.23
CA THR A 108 6.27 7.94 -1.10
C THR A 108 6.00 7.32 0.27
N VAL A 109 6.84 6.38 0.72
CA VAL A 109 6.69 5.78 2.05
C VAL A 109 6.90 6.83 3.15
N GLY A 110 7.89 7.70 3.01
CA GLY A 110 8.15 8.79 3.96
C GLY A 110 6.98 9.76 4.07
N SER A 111 6.34 10.11 2.94
CA SER A 111 5.21 11.03 2.91
C SER A 111 3.96 10.50 3.63
N ILE A 112 3.73 9.18 3.59
CA ILE A 112 2.63 8.50 4.32
C ILE A 112 2.88 8.56 5.84
N ILE A 113 4.12 8.41 6.28
CA ILE A 113 4.48 8.34 7.70
C ILE A 113 4.57 9.72 8.34
N ARG A 114 4.96 10.76 7.58
CA ARG A 114 5.18 12.12 8.07
C ARG A 114 3.97 12.73 8.82
N PRO A 115 2.72 12.63 8.32
CA PRO A 115 1.55 13.10 9.05
C PRO A 115 1.35 12.37 10.38
N MET A 116 1.49 11.05 10.41
CA MET A 116 1.34 10.23 11.62
C MET A 116 2.39 10.60 12.68
N ALA A 117 3.63 10.81 12.25
CA ALA A 117 4.71 11.26 13.13
C ALA A 117 4.44 12.67 13.68
N HIS A 118 3.95 13.59 12.84
CA HIS A 118 3.60 14.95 13.23
C HIS A 118 2.47 14.98 14.26
N GLU A 119 1.39 14.24 14.05
CA GLU A 119 0.27 14.11 15.00
C GLU A 119 0.76 13.66 16.39
N LYS A 120 1.67 12.68 16.40
CA LYS A 120 2.28 12.17 17.64
C LYS A 120 3.39 13.09 18.19
N LYS A 121 3.70 14.21 17.52
CA LYS A 121 4.78 15.15 17.86
C LYS A 121 6.16 14.48 17.88
N LEU A 122 6.42 13.60 16.93
CA LEU A 122 7.72 12.96 16.73
C LEU A 122 8.57 13.78 15.75
N HIS A 123 9.87 13.73 15.92
CA HIS A 123 10.84 14.27 14.96
C HIS A 123 11.13 13.20 13.92
N PHE A 124 10.53 13.32 12.75
CA PHE A 124 10.72 12.40 11.62
C PHE A 124 11.70 13.00 10.63
N HIS A 125 12.82 12.32 10.40
CA HIS A 125 13.87 12.73 9.49
C HIS A 125 14.06 11.68 8.39
N THR A 126 14.19 12.11 7.15
CA THR A 126 14.45 11.24 5.98
C THR A 126 15.77 11.64 5.32
N GLN A 127 16.55 10.66 4.84
CA GLN A 127 17.80 10.88 4.16
C GLN A 127 18.02 9.83 3.07
N ILE A 128 18.42 10.27 1.89
CA ILE A 128 18.86 9.41 0.77
C ILE A 128 20.28 9.86 0.38
N ASP A 129 21.19 8.91 0.24
CA ASP A 129 22.52 9.22 -0.25
C ASP A 129 22.49 9.59 -1.74
N ASP A 130 23.39 10.49 -2.14
CA ASP A 130 23.47 10.99 -3.53
C ASP A 130 23.80 9.89 -4.54
N ASN A 131 24.56 8.87 -4.12
CA ASN A 131 25.01 7.75 -4.96
C ASN A 131 23.97 6.65 -5.16
N VAL A 132 22.79 6.75 -4.56
CA VAL A 132 21.73 5.73 -4.73
C VAL A 132 21.24 5.73 -6.17
N ALA A 133 21.28 4.58 -6.83
CA ALA A 133 20.72 4.38 -8.17
C ALA A 133 19.23 4.76 -8.20
N VAL A 134 18.78 5.29 -9.35
CA VAL A 134 17.40 5.76 -9.49
C VAL A 134 16.48 4.59 -9.82
N TYR A 135 16.85 3.76 -10.82
CA TYR A 135 16.00 2.69 -11.33
C TYR A 135 16.58 1.32 -11.03
N VAL A 136 15.74 0.44 -10.46
CA VAL A 136 16.07 -0.94 -10.12
C VAL A 136 14.90 -1.86 -10.48
N LYS A 137 15.20 -3.14 -10.71
CA LYS A 137 14.17 -4.17 -10.93
C LYS A 137 13.85 -4.85 -9.61
N SER A 138 12.57 -4.81 -9.19
CA SER A 138 12.09 -5.51 -8.00
C SER A 138 10.57 -5.45 -7.90
N ASP A 139 10.02 -5.97 -6.80
CA ASP A 139 8.61 -5.86 -6.43
C ASP A 139 8.37 -4.62 -5.54
N ARG A 140 7.89 -3.53 -6.16
CA ARG A 140 7.56 -2.25 -5.49
C ARG A 140 6.61 -2.45 -4.29
N GLY A 141 5.59 -3.29 -4.47
CA GLY A 141 4.57 -3.51 -3.45
C GLY A 141 5.13 -4.15 -2.19
N ARG A 142 6.02 -5.13 -2.35
CA ARG A 142 6.62 -5.85 -1.22
C ARG A 142 7.64 -5.01 -0.47
N ILE A 143 8.50 -4.28 -1.18
CA ILE A 143 9.43 -3.34 -0.53
C ILE A 143 8.64 -2.30 0.26
N ARG A 144 7.60 -1.71 -0.34
CA ARG A 144 6.71 -0.75 0.33
C ARG A 144 6.11 -1.34 1.61
N GLN A 145 5.58 -2.56 1.56
CA GLN A 145 4.96 -3.23 2.70
C GLN A 145 5.94 -3.45 3.86
N ILE A 146 7.17 -3.89 3.56
CA ILE A 146 8.21 -4.04 4.60
C ILE A 146 8.48 -2.69 5.27
N LEU A 147 8.75 -1.65 4.47
CA LEU A 147 9.11 -0.34 4.98
C LEU A 147 7.97 0.31 5.78
N GLN A 148 6.72 0.19 5.31
CA GLN A 148 5.54 0.67 6.04
C GLN A 148 5.37 -0.05 7.37
N ASN A 149 5.55 -1.37 7.44
CA ASN A 149 5.47 -2.13 8.69
C ASN A 149 6.55 -1.72 9.69
N LEU A 150 7.79 -1.51 9.25
CA LEU A 150 8.88 -1.06 10.11
C LEU A 150 8.63 0.36 10.64
N LEU A 151 8.26 1.28 9.76
CA LEU A 151 8.02 2.68 10.12
C LEU A 151 6.76 2.87 10.97
N SER A 152 5.68 2.15 10.69
CA SER A 152 4.47 2.20 11.53
C SER A 152 4.76 1.69 12.95
N ASN A 153 5.59 0.65 13.09
CA ASN A 153 6.07 0.19 14.38
C ASN A 153 6.92 1.28 15.09
N ALA A 154 7.82 1.94 14.37
CA ALA A 154 8.62 3.03 14.90
C ALA A 154 7.73 4.18 15.43
N VAL A 155 6.72 4.62 14.63
CA VAL A 155 5.76 5.63 15.10
C VAL A 155 4.99 5.14 16.31
N LYS A 156 4.51 3.89 16.29
CA LYS A 156 3.71 3.29 17.35
C LYS A 156 4.45 3.24 18.69
N PHE A 157 5.71 2.81 18.70
CA PHE A 157 6.46 2.53 19.91
C PHE A 157 7.38 3.68 20.38
N THR A 158 7.49 4.75 19.61
CA THR A 158 8.22 5.95 20.03
C THR A 158 7.30 6.88 20.84
N PRO A 159 7.66 7.29 22.08
CA PRO A 159 6.88 8.23 22.85
C PRO A 159 6.91 9.63 22.19
N ARG A 160 5.96 10.49 22.57
CA ARG A 160 5.90 11.88 22.10
C ARG A 160 7.24 12.59 22.27
N TYR A 161 7.62 13.42 21.32
CA TYR A 161 8.90 14.14 21.24
C TYR A 161 10.13 13.25 21.00
N GLY A 162 9.93 11.95 20.73
CA GLY A 162 11.00 11.07 20.26
C GLY A 162 11.37 11.33 18.82
N LYS A 163 12.37 10.57 18.33
CA LYS A 163 12.91 10.69 16.97
C LYS A 163 12.75 9.41 16.20
N ILE A 164 12.53 9.56 14.88
CA ILE A 164 12.56 8.47 13.90
C ILE A 164 13.42 8.94 12.74
N ASP A 165 14.46 8.18 12.41
CA ASP A 165 15.30 8.38 11.23
C ASP A 165 14.98 7.29 10.22
N PHE A 166 14.70 7.68 8.97
CA PHE A 166 14.49 6.81 7.83
C PHE A 166 15.53 7.13 6.76
N GLN A 167 16.39 6.15 6.42
CA GLN A 167 17.54 6.40 5.57
C GLN A 167 17.65 5.33 4.47
N LEU A 168 18.18 5.73 3.31
CA LEU A 168 18.48 4.86 2.18
C LEU A 168 19.92 5.08 1.73
N HIS A 169 20.69 4.00 1.75
CA HIS A 169 22.10 3.97 1.37
C HIS A 169 22.32 2.95 0.26
N GLN A 170 23.23 3.24 -0.67
CA GLN A 170 23.78 2.26 -1.59
C GLN A 170 25.20 1.89 -1.13
N LEU A 171 25.36 0.66 -0.62
CA LEU A 171 26.60 0.19 -0.01
C LEU A 171 27.65 -0.26 -1.04
N ALA A 172 27.20 -0.91 -2.13
CA ALA A 172 28.06 -1.47 -3.17
C ALA A 172 27.30 -1.64 -4.47
N GLU A 173 28.04 -1.71 -5.59
CA GLU A 173 27.54 -2.11 -6.89
C GLU A 173 28.47 -3.19 -7.46
N HIS A 174 27.93 -4.36 -7.81
CA HIS A 174 28.63 -5.47 -8.44
C HIS A 174 27.71 -6.21 -9.41
N ASP A 175 28.20 -6.64 -10.56
CA ASP A 175 27.49 -7.49 -11.52
C ASP A 175 26.09 -6.98 -11.88
N ASN A 176 25.96 -5.67 -12.15
CA ASN A 176 24.70 -5.00 -12.45
C ASN A 176 23.67 -5.05 -11.31
N LYS A 177 24.11 -5.26 -10.07
CA LYS A 177 23.27 -5.18 -8.87
C LYS A 177 23.80 -4.13 -7.91
N ALA A 178 22.88 -3.39 -7.32
CA ALA A 178 23.19 -2.46 -6.23
C ALA A 178 22.71 -3.05 -4.90
N ARG A 179 23.62 -3.08 -3.93
CA ARG A 179 23.27 -3.43 -2.55
C ARG A 179 22.72 -2.21 -1.86
N MET A 180 21.41 -2.22 -1.61
CA MET A 180 20.70 -1.15 -0.91
C MET A 180 20.53 -1.50 0.56
N GLU A 181 20.71 -0.50 1.44
CA GLU A 181 20.43 -0.56 2.86
C GLU A 181 19.34 0.46 3.19
N PHE A 182 18.19 -0.01 3.68
CA PHE A 182 17.15 0.84 4.26
C PHE A 182 17.28 0.78 5.77
N VAL A 183 17.41 1.93 6.42
CA VAL A 183 17.54 2.04 7.87
C VAL A 183 16.30 2.71 8.44
N VAL A 184 15.69 2.08 9.43
CA VAL A 184 14.62 2.65 10.25
C VAL A 184 15.10 2.62 11.69
N ARG A 185 15.38 3.80 12.26
CA ARG A 185 15.82 3.95 13.65
C ARG A 185 14.80 4.77 14.42
N ASP A 186 14.46 4.32 15.61
CA ASP A 186 13.60 5.03 16.54
C ASP A 186 14.27 5.21 17.93
N THR A 187 13.78 6.17 18.69
CA THR A 187 14.15 6.38 20.10
C THR A 187 13.04 5.92 21.04
N GLY A 188 12.37 4.83 20.68
CA GLY A 188 11.22 4.29 21.39
C GLY A 188 11.59 3.48 22.64
N ILE A 189 10.60 2.70 23.07
CA ILE A 189 10.73 1.85 24.28
C ILE A 189 11.76 0.72 24.12
N GLY A 190 12.21 0.45 22.90
CA GLY A 190 13.07 -0.70 22.59
C GLY A 190 12.38 -2.03 22.83
N ILE A 191 13.08 -3.13 22.60
CA ILE A 191 12.59 -4.51 22.69
C ILE A 191 13.33 -5.23 23.82
N ALA A 192 12.56 -5.87 24.71
CA ALA A 192 13.13 -6.63 25.82
C ALA A 192 13.95 -7.82 25.30
N PRO A 193 15.11 -8.15 25.91
CA PRO A 193 15.97 -9.24 25.44
C PRO A 193 15.25 -10.58 25.28
N GLU A 194 14.30 -10.89 26.15
CA GLU A 194 13.54 -12.14 26.16
C GLU A 194 12.61 -12.27 24.95
N VAL A 195 12.27 -11.14 24.29
CA VAL A 195 11.41 -11.10 23.11
C VAL A 195 12.22 -11.07 21.83
N GLN A 196 13.46 -10.57 21.89
CA GLN A 196 14.30 -10.37 20.70
C GLN A 196 14.51 -11.64 19.89
N GLU A 197 14.63 -12.79 20.55
CA GLU A 197 14.80 -14.10 19.88
C GLU A 197 13.55 -14.56 19.12
N HIS A 198 12.39 -13.95 19.39
CA HIS A 198 11.10 -14.41 18.88
C HIS A 198 10.32 -13.36 18.11
N ILE A 199 10.88 -12.17 17.88
CA ILE A 199 10.12 -11.04 17.26
C ILE A 199 9.66 -11.31 15.84
N PHE A 200 10.33 -12.21 15.12
CA PHE A 200 9.97 -12.64 13.76
C PHE A 200 8.99 -13.83 13.73
N LEU A 201 8.65 -14.40 14.89
CA LEU A 201 7.63 -15.43 14.96
C LEU A 201 6.23 -14.81 14.91
N PRO A 202 5.28 -15.43 14.18
CA PRO A 202 3.92 -14.91 14.10
C PRO A 202 3.24 -14.87 15.48
N MET A 203 2.42 -13.82 15.71
CA MET A 203 1.68 -13.58 16.96
C MET A 203 2.56 -13.27 18.19
N THR A 204 3.82 -12.92 18.02
CA THR A 204 4.69 -12.50 19.11
C THR A 204 4.33 -11.08 19.55
N LYS A 205 4.09 -10.89 20.87
CA LYS A 205 3.81 -9.58 21.50
C LYS A 205 4.60 -9.47 22.81
N GLU A 206 5.22 -8.32 23.05
CA GLU A 206 5.93 -8.07 24.31
C GLU A 206 4.97 -7.92 25.50
N TYR A 207 3.73 -7.43 25.26
CA TYR A 207 2.73 -7.19 26.31
C TYR A 207 1.49 -8.07 26.11
N ARG A 208 1.16 -8.89 27.11
CA ARG A 208 -0.03 -9.74 27.15
C ARG A 208 -1.24 -9.09 27.87
N GLY A 209 -1.27 -7.78 28.06
CA GLY A 209 -2.34 -7.08 28.79
C GLY A 209 -3.46 -6.57 27.89
N SER A 210 -4.71 -6.73 28.34
CA SER A 210 -5.94 -6.30 27.64
C SER A 210 -6.15 -4.78 27.58
N THR A 211 -5.22 -3.98 28.05
CA THR A 211 -5.32 -2.50 28.14
C THR A 211 -4.26 -1.77 27.36
N THR A 212 -3.59 -2.43 26.41
CA THR A 212 -2.56 -1.74 25.61
C THR A 212 -3.20 -0.83 24.57
N VAL A 213 -2.95 0.46 24.69
CA VAL A 213 -3.23 1.54 23.72
C VAL A 213 -2.65 1.22 22.32
N TYR A 214 -1.84 0.17 22.20
CA TYR A 214 -1.11 -0.23 20.99
C TYR A 214 -1.57 -1.62 20.51
N GLY A 215 -2.75 -1.69 19.89
CA GLY A 215 -3.29 -2.91 19.26
C GLY A 215 -2.44 -3.43 18.10
N GLY A 216 -2.65 -4.69 17.71
CA GLY A 216 -2.02 -5.36 16.57
C GLY A 216 -1.91 -6.86 16.81
N VAL A 217 -1.99 -7.69 15.76
CA VAL A 217 -1.99 -9.17 15.87
C VAL A 217 -0.61 -9.74 16.16
N GLY A 218 0.46 -8.94 15.97
CA GLY A 218 1.84 -9.42 16.09
C GLY A 218 2.31 -10.16 14.84
N LEU A 219 1.77 -9.82 13.68
CA LEU A 219 2.14 -10.41 12.38
C LEU A 219 3.13 -9.54 11.60
N GLY A 220 3.15 -8.21 11.81
CA GLY A 220 3.89 -7.28 10.97
C GLY A 220 5.38 -7.62 10.80
N LEU A 221 6.13 -7.92 11.88
CA LEU A 221 7.54 -8.29 11.78
C LEU A 221 7.74 -9.69 11.19
N ALA A 222 6.83 -10.63 11.45
CA ALA A 222 6.87 -11.96 10.83
C ALA A 222 6.62 -11.87 9.31
N ILE A 223 5.75 -10.96 8.88
CA ILE A 223 5.53 -10.64 7.45
C ILE A 223 6.77 -9.97 6.86
N CYS A 224 7.38 -8.98 7.55
CA CYS A 224 8.63 -8.37 7.10
C CYS A 224 9.71 -9.42 6.85
N TYR A 225 9.88 -10.37 7.77
CA TYR A 225 10.83 -11.47 7.59
C TYR A 225 10.55 -12.26 6.32
N LYS A 226 9.30 -12.73 6.12
CA LYS A 226 8.93 -13.52 4.94
C LYS A 226 9.08 -12.77 3.63
N LEU A 227 8.69 -11.51 3.60
CA LEU A 227 8.85 -10.67 2.42
C LEU A 227 10.33 -10.41 2.11
N THR A 228 11.16 -10.21 3.14
CA THR A 228 12.60 -10.05 2.98
C THR A 228 13.26 -11.33 2.43
N ASP A 229 12.90 -12.50 2.97
CA ASP A 229 13.38 -13.80 2.48
C ASP A 229 12.95 -14.05 1.03
N TYR A 230 11.71 -13.68 0.69
CA TYR A 230 11.18 -13.75 -0.67
C TYR A 230 11.97 -12.88 -1.66
N LEU A 231 12.31 -11.64 -1.27
CA LEU A 231 13.12 -10.73 -2.08
C LEU A 231 14.62 -11.11 -2.11
N GLY A 232 15.01 -12.21 -1.47
CA GLY A 232 16.42 -12.64 -1.35
C GLY A 232 17.27 -11.68 -0.51
N GLY A 233 16.63 -10.85 0.32
CA GLY A 233 17.28 -9.86 1.16
C GLY A 233 17.68 -10.37 2.55
N ARG A 234 18.04 -9.42 3.40
CA ARG A 234 18.39 -9.63 4.81
C ARG A 234 17.81 -8.52 5.67
N LEU A 235 17.18 -8.87 6.79
CA LEU A 235 16.68 -7.94 7.78
C LEU A 235 17.45 -8.11 9.08
N GLU A 236 18.06 -7.05 9.57
CA GLU A 236 18.78 -7.02 10.83
C GLU A 236 18.13 -6.01 11.79
N PHE A 237 18.31 -6.22 13.07
CA PHE A 237 17.92 -5.23 14.04
C PHE A 237 18.88 -5.17 15.24
N LYS A 238 18.86 -4.02 15.88
CA LYS A 238 19.54 -3.78 17.15
C LYS A 238 18.59 -3.00 18.06
N SER A 239 18.38 -3.50 19.27
CA SER A 239 17.45 -2.87 20.20
C SER A 239 17.96 -2.97 21.62
N ASN A 240 17.72 -1.92 22.38
CA ASN A 240 17.95 -1.89 23.82
C ASN A 240 16.70 -1.33 24.49
N LYS A 241 16.21 -2.02 25.50
CA LYS A 241 15.03 -1.56 26.24
C LYS A 241 15.26 -0.15 26.80
N GLY A 242 14.34 0.77 26.49
CA GLY A 242 14.40 2.18 26.87
C GLY A 242 15.33 3.06 26.01
N GLN A 243 15.97 2.52 24.95
CA GLN A 243 16.89 3.27 24.08
C GLN A 243 16.47 3.27 22.61
N GLY A 244 15.36 2.59 22.26
CA GLY A 244 14.84 2.49 20.92
C GLY A 244 15.31 1.27 20.15
N THR A 245 14.99 1.25 18.87
CA THR A 245 15.28 0.15 17.94
C THR A 245 15.83 0.69 16.63
N GLU A 246 16.74 -0.05 16.00
CA GLU A 246 17.22 0.18 14.66
C GLU A 246 17.02 -1.09 13.85
N PHE A 247 16.26 -1.00 12.77
CA PHE A 247 16.12 -2.04 11.74
C PHE A 247 16.92 -1.66 10.50
N LYS A 248 17.55 -2.65 9.87
CA LYS A 248 18.28 -2.53 8.62
C LYS A 248 17.81 -3.59 7.64
N LEU A 249 17.24 -3.16 6.53
CA LEU A 249 16.85 -4.03 5.42
C LEU A 249 17.90 -3.93 4.32
N TYR A 250 18.50 -5.06 3.95
CA TYR A 250 19.46 -5.17 2.86
C TYR A 250 18.82 -5.89 1.69
N LEU A 251 18.89 -5.29 0.50
CA LEU A 251 18.41 -5.86 -0.74
C LEU A 251 19.48 -5.72 -1.82
N ASP A 252 19.76 -6.81 -2.54
CA ASP A 252 20.62 -6.78 -3.75
C ASP A 252 19.70 -6.65 -4.97
N LEU A 253 19.51 -5.41 -5.46
CA LEU A 253 18.57 -5.07 -6.52
C LEU A 253 19.29 -4.95 -7.87
N GLU A 254 18.72 -5.54 -8.92
CA GLU A 254 19.24 -5.42 -10.28
C GLU A 254 19.05 -3.97 -10.78
N LEU A 255 20.12 -3.39 -11.34
CA LEU A 255 20.07 -2.04 -11.91
C LEU A 255 19.40 -2.05 -13.28
N ASP A 256 18.44 -1.17 -13.48
CA ASP A 256 17.87 -0.91 -14.80
C ASP A 256 18.52 0.34 -15.43
N LYS A 257 19.57 0.10 -16.23
CA LYS A 257 20.35 1.16 -16.89
C LYS A 257 19.76 1.62 -18.23
N GLU A 258 18.72 0.94 -18.71
CA GLU A 258 18.12 1.22 -20.02
C GLU A 258 16.97 2.25 -19.94
N MET A 259 16.51 2.55 -18.73
CA MET A 259 15.49 3.58 -18.58
C MET A 259 16.08 4.96 -18.82
N PRO A 260 15.55 5.76 -19.78
CA PRO A 260 15.94 7.15 -19.92
C PRO A 260 15.59 7.90 -18.62
N GLU A 261 16.43 8.90 -18.28
CA GLU A 261 16.09 9.89 -17.27
C GLU A 261 14.73 10.50 -17.61
N VAL A 262 13.66 9.91 -17.12
CA VAL A 262 12.33 10.50 -17.24
C VAL A 262 12.40 11.81 -16.45
N ALA A 263 12.23 12.91 -17.15
CA ALA A 263 12.17 14.23 -16.56
C ALA A 263 11.34 14.18 -15.28
N GLN A 264 11.89 14.65 -14.18
CA GLN A 264 11.20 14.78 -12.90
C GLN A 264 9.84 15.42 -13.16
N ILE A 265 8.78 14.66 -13.04
CA ILE A 265 7.44 15.25 -13.02
C ILE A 265 7.37 16.03 -11.71
N PRO A 266 7.20 17.37 -11.76
CA PRO A 266 7.21 18.18 -10.55
C PRO A 266 6.04 17.73 -9.66
N GLU A 267 6.30 17.37 -8.42
CA GLU A 267 5.31 16.96 -7.40
C GLU A 267 4.18 17.96 -7.14
N ASN A 268 4.15 19.11 -7.84
CA ASN A 268 3.25 20.22 -7.61
C ASN A 268 2.56 20.76 -8.87
N GLN A 269 2.52 20.03 -9.98
CA GLN A 269 1.60 20.41 -11.04
C GLN A 269 0.21 19.93 -10.64
N GLY A 270 -0.62 20.86 -10.20
CA GLY A 270 -2.02 20.58 -9.89
C GLY A 270 -2.68 19.98 -11.12
N TYR A 271 -2.97 18.66 -11.08
CA TYR A 271 -3.72 17.97 -12.12
C TYR A 271 -4.98 18.78 -12.46
N ASN A 272 -5.15 19.09 -13.72
CA ASN A 272 -6.34 19.82 -14.23
C ASN A 272 -6.85 19.10 -15.47
N PHE A 273 -7.96 18.44 -15.32
CA PHE A 273 -8.61 17.65 -16.36
C PHE A 273 -9.85 18.37 -16.94
N ALA A 274 -9.90 19.69 -16.85
CA ALA A 274 -11.04 20.47 -17.31
C ALA A 274 -11.37 20.19 -18.80
N GLY A 275 -12.64 19.93 -19.07
CA GLY A 275 -13.12 19.61 -20.42
C GLY A 275 -12.98 18.17 -20.84
N LYS A 276 -12.43 17.28 -19.97
CA LYS A 276 -12.37 15.86 -20.19
C LYS A 276 -13.53 15.12 -19.53
N THR A 277 -14.02 14.06 -20.18
CA THR A 277 -15.16 13.26 -19.70
C THR A 277 -14.72 11.83 -19.42
N VAL A 278 -14.99 11.33 -18.22
CA VAL A 278 -14.74 9.95 -17.82
C VAL A 278 -16.03 9.18 -17.62
N LEU A 279 -16.10 7.96 -18.11
CA LEU A 279 -17.12 7.00 -17.72
C LEU A 279 -16.60 6.17 -16.54
N LEU A 280 -17.15 6.43 -15.36
CA LEU A 280 -16.83 5.70 -14.13
C LEU A 280 -17.81 4.55 -13.94
N VAL A 281 -17.30 3.32 -13.91
CA VAL A 281 -18.11 2.10 -13.78
C VAL A 281 -17.80 1.44 -12.45
N GLU A 282 -18.76 1.44 -11.55
CA GLU A 282 -18.62 1.00 -10.16
C GLU A 282 -19.98 0.59 -9.62
N ASP A 283 -20.12 -0.60 -9.05
CA ASP A 283 -21.39 -1.13 -8.54
C ASP A 283 -21.70 -0.70 -7.10
N ASP A 284 -20.69 -0.33 -6.32
CA ASP A 284 -20.86 0.22 -4.98
C ASP A 284 -21.10 1.73 -5.03
N GLU A 285 -22.24 2.17 -4.50
CA GLU A 285 -22.66 3.58 -4.54
C GLU A 285 -21.69 4.51 -3.80
N ILE A 286 -21.13 4.05 -2.68
CA ILE A 286 -20.19 4.85 -1.86
C ILE A 286 -18.85 5.00 -2.60
N ASN A 287 -18.31 3.90 -3.15
CA ASN A 287 -17.07 3.94 -3.93
C ASN A 287 -17.23 4.84 -5.17
N SER A 288 -18.38 4.72 -5.85
CA SER A 288 -18.73 5.56 -7.00
C SER A 288 -18.77 7.04 -6.61
N GLU A 289 -19.39 7.38 -5.48
CA GLU A 289 -19.45 8.75 -4.99
C GLU A 289 -18.07 9.31 -4.63
N ILE A 290 -17.23 8.52 -3.94
CA ILE A 290 -15.86 8.91 -3.58
C ILE A 290 -15.04 9.19 -4.84
N ALA A 291 -15.00 8.24 -5.78
CA ALA A 291 -14.24 8.38 -7.02
C ALA A 291 -14.74 9.58 -7.85
N ARG A 292 -16.06 9.74 -7.97
CA ARG A 292 -16.67 10.89 -8.66
C ARG A 292 -16.24 12.22 -8.04
N ASN A 293 -16.28 12.33 -6.72
CA ASN A 293 -15.87 13.56 -6.03
C ASN A 293 -14.39 13.87 -6.23
N LEU A 294 -13.50 12.88 -6.14
CA LEU A 294 -12.07 13.05 -6.39
C LEU A 294 -11.81 13.55 -7.82
N LEU A 295 -12.39 12.89 -8.81
CA LEU A 295 -12.21 13.23 -10.23
C LEU A 295 -12.79 14.62 -10.57
N SER A 296 -14.01 14.93 -10.07
CA SER A 296 -14.66 16.21 -10.31
C SER A 296 -13.92 17.41 -9.68
N ARG A 297 -13.24 17.20 -8.54
CA ARG A 297 -12.38 18.25 -7.93
C ARG A 297 -11.21 18.66 -8.83
N ARG A 298 -10.84 17.84 -9.79
CA ARG A 298 -9.79 18.11 -10.78
C ARG A 298 -10.33 18.51 -12.16
N GLY A 299 -11.64 18.79 -12.25
CA GLY A 299 -12.29 19.31 -13.43
C GLY A 299 -12.83 18.27 -14.43
N LEU A 300 -12.75 16.97 -14.12
CA LEU A 300 -13.36 15.92 -14.94
C LEU A 300 -14.88 15.97 -14.90
N LEU A 301 -15.50 15.81 -16.04
CA LEU A 301 -16.92 15.50 -16.13
C LEU A 301 -17.08 13.98 -15.96
N VAL A 302 -17.78 13.58 -14.91
CA VAL A 302 -17.93 12.16 -14.55
C VAL A 302 -19.34 11.70 -14.86
N ASP A 303 -19.45 10.76 -15.80
CA ASP A 303 -20.68 9.99 -16.04
C ASP A 303 -20.51 8.62 -15.36
N THR A 304 -21.51 8.14 -14.63
CA THR A 304 -21.42 6.92 -13.83
C THR A 304 -22.24 5.79 -14.39
N ALA A 305 -21.78 4.55 -14.23
CA ALA A 305 -22.52 3.34 -14.57
C ALA A 305 -22.38 2.32 -13.44
N GLU A 306 -23.48 1.70 -13.02
CA GLU A 306 -23.55 0.77 -11.88
C GLU A 306 -23.13 -0.68 -12.22
N ASN A 307 -22.87 -0.99 -13.46
CA ASN A 307 -22.41 -2.31 -13.95
C ASN A 307 -21.94 -2.24 -15.40
N GLY A 308 -21.28 -3.29 -15.88
CA GLY A 308 -20.76 -3.36 -17.25
C GLY A 308 -21.82 -3.26 -18.34
N ARG A 309 -23.06 -3.68 -18.07
CA ARG A 309 -24.17 -3.57 -19.05
C ARG A 309 -24.57 -2.12 -19.27
N VAL A 310 -24.70 -1.36 -18.20
CA VAL A 310 -25.02 0.07 -18.26
C VAL A 310 -23.86 0.83 -18.92
N ALA A 311 -22.62 0.48 -18.57
CA ALA A 311 -21.44 1.08 -19.21
C ALA A 311 -21.40 0.86 -20.70
N LEU A 312 -21.59 -0.38 -21.17
CA LEU A 312 -21.67 -0.72 -22.59
C LEU A 312 -22.81 0.04 -23.29
N SER A 313 -23.99 0.11 -22.67
CA SER A 313 -25.14 0.84 -23.22
C SER A 313 -24.83 2.33 -23.39
N LYS A 314 -24.29 2.97 -22.36
CA LYS A 314 -23.90 4.39 -22.40
C LYS A 314 -22.81 4.64 -23.45
N PHE A 315 -21.78 3.79 -23.50
CA PHE A 315 -20.75 3.90 -24.53
C PHE A 315 -21.33 3.80 -25.95
N MET A 316 -22.26 2.88 -26.20
CA MET A 316 -22.86 2.69 -27.53
C MET A 316 -23.82 3.79 -27.91
N MET A 317 -24.59 4.34 -26.99
CA MET A 317 -25.61 5.37 -27.26
C MET A 317 -25.02 6.74 -27.52
N ASN A 318 -23.88 7.06 -26.91
CA ASN A 318 -23.23 8.37 -27.05
C ASN A 318 -22.41 8.46 -28.36
N ALA A 319 -22.16 9.65 -28.85
CA ALA A 319 -21.33 9.87 -30.04
C ALA A 319 -19.88 9.39 -29.77
N PRO A 320 -19.14 8.94 -30.81
CA PRO A 320 -17.70 8.70 -30.64
C PRO A 320 -16.96 9.92 -30.13
N GLY A 321 -16.04 9.70 -29.17
CA GLY A 321 -15.29 10.77 -28.52
C GLY A 321 -16.03 11.52 -27.41
N THR A 322 -17.22 11.05 -26.99
CA THR A 322 -17.92 11.61 -25.80
C THR A 322 -17.14 11.34 -24.51
N TYR A 323 -16.51 10.20 -24.42
CA TYR A 323 -15.66 9.82 -23.27
C TYR A 323 -14.20 9.86 -23.70
N ASP A 324 -13.35 10.46 -22.85
CA ASP A 324 -11.89 10.48 -23.00
C ASP A 324 -11.23 9.30 -22.30
N LEU A 325 -11.91 8.70 -21.31
CA LEU A 325 -11.40 7.61 -20.46
C LEU A 325 -12.56 6.79 -19.89
N ILE A 326 -12.35 5.49 -19.67
CA ILE A 326 -13.24 4.63 -18.88
C ILE A 326 -12.46 4.11 -17.67
N LEU A 327 -12.96 4.35 -16.46
CA LEU A 327 -12.54 3.68 -15.24
C LEU A 327 -13.52 2.55 -14.97
N MET A 328 -13.05 1.30 -14.98
CA MET A 328 -13.89 0.11 -15.03
C MET A 328 -13.60 -0.81 -13.84
N ASP A 329 -14.55 -0.94 -12.91
CA ASP A 329 -14.44 -2.02 -11.92
C ASP A 329 -14.47 -3.38 -12.61
N VAL A 330 -13.57 -4.26 -12.22
CA VAL A 330 -13.47 -5.62 -12.78
C VAL A 330 -14.59 -6.50 -12.27
N ARG A 331 -14.96 -6.38 -10.98
CA ARG A 331 -15.92 -7.28 -10.32
C ARG A 331 -17.26 -6.58 -10.06
N MET A 332 -18.21 -6.79 -10.94
CA MET A 332 -19.55 -6.22 -10.83
C MET A 332 -20.62 -7.26 -11.14
N PRO A 333 -21.84 -7.10 -10.59
CA PRO A 333 -22.97 -7.96 -10.93
C PRO A 333 -23.47 -7.75 -12.36
N LEU A 334 -24.24 -8.71 -12.89
CA LEU A 334 -24.90 -8.71 -14.20
C LEU A 334 -23.94 -8.80 -15.42
N MET A 335 -22.92 -7.97 -15.47
CA MET A 335 -21.84 -7.98 -16.45
C MET A 335 -20.60 -7.42 -15.79
N ASP A 336 -19.58 -8.23 -15.66
CA ASP A 336 -18.30 -7.81 -15.12
C ASP A 336 -17.53 -6.88 -16.07
N GLY A 337 -16.48 -6.23 -15.55
CA GLY A 337 -15.70 -5.27 -16.31
C GLY A 337 -14.90 -5.88 -17.45
N LEU A 338 -14.47 -7.15 -17.33
CA LEU A 338 -13.74 -7.85 -18.38
C LEU A 338 -14.64 -8.10 -19.59
N GLU A 339 -15.83 -8.60 -19.34
CA GLU A 339 -16.82 -8.84 -20.42
C GLU A 339 -17.28 -7.52 -21.04
N ALA A 340 -17.53 -6.47 -20.24
CA ALA A 340 -17.87 -5.15 -20.72
C ALA A 340 -16.78 -4.59 -21.64
N THR A 341 -15.52 -4.71 -21.25
CA THR A 341 -14.37 -4.27 -22.05
C THR A 341 -14.26 -5.01 -23.37
N ARG A 342 -14.35 -6.35 -23.36
CA ARG A 342 -14.34 -7.14 -24.61
C ARG A 342 -15.44 -6.69 -25.58
N ARG A 343 -16.64 -6.44 -25.07
CA ARG A 343 -17.78 -5.98 -25.88
C ARG A 343 -17.59 -4.55 -26.38
N ILE A 344 -17.05 -3.66 -25.57
CA ILE A 344 -16.68 -2.29 -25.99
C ILE A 344 -15.67 -2.38 -27.14
N ARG A 345 -14.57 -3.12 -26.96
CA ARG A 345 -13.52 -3.29 -27.98
C ARG A 345 -14.03 -3.92 -29.28
N ALA A 346 -15.00 -4.84 -29.19
CA ALA A 346 -15.61 -5.53 -30.32
C ALA A 346 -16.78 -4.78 -30.97
N SER A 347 -17.21 -3.65 -30.42
CA SER A 347 -18.45 -2.96 -30.80
C SER A 347 -18.44 -2.36 -32.22
N GLY A 348 -17.27 -2.21 -32.84
CA GLY A 348 -17.13 -1.58 -34.15
C GLY A 348 -17.24 -0.05 -34.16
N LYS A 349 -17.45 0.59 -33.00
CA LYS A 349 -17.47 2.03 -32.86
C LYS A 349 -16.06 2.60 -33.10
N SER A 350 -15.94 3.75 -33.77
CA SER A 350 -14.65 4.28 -34.26
C SER A 350 -13.60 4.58 -33.14
N ASP A 351 -14.06 4.89 -31.93
CA ASP A 351 -13.24 5.14 -30.76
C ASP A 351 -13.05 3.91 -29.87
N ALA A 352 -13.78 2.83 -30.08
CA ALA A 352 -13.77 1.64 -29.23
C ALA A 352 -12.40 0.98 -29.03
N LYS A 353 -11.51 1.08 -30.02
CA LYS A 353 -10.14 0.52 -29.94
C LYS A 353 -9.10 1.47 -29.36
N ARG A 354 -9.46 2.76 -29.21
CA ARG A 354 -8.51 3.83 -28.81
C ARG A 354 -8.81 4.42 -27.45
N ILE A 355 -10.08 4.35 -27.01
CA ILE A 355 -10.44 4.89 -25.70
C ILE A 355 -9.67 4.15 -24.59
N PRO A 356 -8.92 4.85 -23.73
CA PRO A 356 -8.26 4.22 -22.62
C PRO A 356 -9.29 3.59 -21.67
N ILE A 357 -9.04 2.34 -21.25
CA ILE A 357 -9.85 1.64 -20.24
C ILE A 357 -8.92 1.21 -19.13
N VAL A 358 -9.10 1.79 -17.95
CA VAL A 358 -8.33 1.49 -16.75
C VAL A 358 -9.15 0.60 -15.84
N ALA A 359 -8.62 -0.59 -15.52
CA ALA A 359 -9.21 -1.50 -14.56
C ALA A 359 -9.15 -0.94 -13.15
N MET A 360 -10.21 -1.11 -12.35
CA MET A 360 -10.19 -0.94 -10.90
C MET A 360 -10.40 -2.31 -10.25
N THR A 361 -9.42 -2.81 -9.49
CA THR A 361 -9.45 -4.16 -8.94
C THR A 361 -9.30 -4.18 -7.42
N ALA A 362 -9.96 -5.11 -6.73
CA ALA A 362 -9.77 -5.31 -5.29
C ALA A 362 -8.44 -6.00 -4.95
N ASN A 363 -7.78 -6.63 -5.92
CA ASN A 363 -6.57 -7.40 -5.72
C ASN A 363 -5.50 -7.01 -6.74
N ALA A 364 -4.25 -6.88 -6.27
CA ALA A 364 -3.06 -6.68 -7.10
C ALA A 364 -2.44 -8.01 -7.60
N TYR A 365 -3.24 -9.10 -7.72
CA TYR A 365 -2.70 -10.38 -8.18
C TYR A 365 -2.50 -10.39 -9.71
N GLU A 366 -1.36 -10.91 -10.15
CA GLU A 366 -0.98 -11.04 -11.58
C GLU A 366 -2.06 -11.63 -12.48
N LYS A 367 -2.84 -12.59 -11.96
CA LYS A 367 -3.95 -13.18 -12.70
C LYS A 367 -5.05 -12.18 -13.05
N ASP A 368 -5.38 -11.27 -12.13
CA ASP A 368 -6.43 -10.26 -12.37
C ASP A 368 -5.91 -9.20 -13.34
N GLU A 369 -4.62 -8.84 -13.29
CA GLU A 369 -3.97 -7.92 -14.22
C GLU A 369 -3.87 -8.53 -15.63
N GLN A 370 -3.37 -9.76 -15.75
CA GLN A 370 -3.28 -10.46 -17.02
C GLN A 370 -4.65 -10.62 -17.68
N CYS A 371 -5.67 -11.00 -16.92
CA CYS A 371 -7.04 -11.11 -17.43
C CYS A 371 -7.58 -9.74 -17.90
N SER A 372 -7.22 -8.65 -17.23
CA SER A 372 -7.62 -7.30 -17.63
C SER A 372 -6.96 -6.88 -18.94
N MET A 373 -5.65 -7.13 -19.09
CA MET A 373 -4.92 -6.87 -20.33
C MET A 373 -5.42 -7.74 -21.49
N GLU A 374 -5.68 -9.03 -21.26
CA GLU A 374 -6.25 -9.94 -22.26
C GLU A 374 -7.67 -9.53 -22.68
N ALA A 375 -8.42 -8.89 -21.79
CA ALA A 375 -9.74 -8.33 -22.11
C ALA A 375 -9.65 -7.04 -22.95
N GLY A 376 -8.46 -6.41 -23.04
CA GLY A 376 -8.20 -5.18 -23.79
C GLY A 376 -8.27 -3.91 -22.94
N MET A 377 -8.01 -4.02 -21.61
CA MET A 377 -7.77 -2.86 -20.75
C MET A 377 -6.31 -2.40 -20.90
N ASP A 378 -6.04 -1.12 -20.66
CA ASP A 378 -4.75 -0.49 -20.95
C ASP A 378 -3.89 -0.29 -19.68
N ALA A 379 -4.53 -0.21 -18.50
CA ALA A 379 -3.86 -0.11 -17.21
C ALA A 379 -4.77 -0.62 -16.09
N HIS A 380 -4.23 -0.67 -14.85
CA HIS A 380 -5.00 -1.07 -13.67
C HIS A 380 -4.71 -0.19 -12.46
N LEU A 381 -5.70 -0.06 -11.58
CA LEU A 381 -5.67 0.57 -10.27
C LEU A 381 -6.15 -0.43 -9.23
N THR A 382 -5.45 -0.53 -8.11
CA THR A 382 -5.87 -1.37 -6.99
C THR A 382 -6.75 -0.59 -6.03
N LYS A 383 -7.85 -1.19 -5.60
CA LYS A 383 -8.70 -0.65 -4.53
C LYS A 383 -8.13 -1.03 -3.14
N PRO A 384 -8.12 -0.12 -2.15
CA PRO A 384 -8.63 1.25 -2.23
C PRO A 384 -7.72 2.13 -3.08
N VAL A 385 -8.33 2.96 -3.94
CA VAL A 385 -7.58 3.78 -4.89
C VAL A 385 -6.94 4.96 -4.17
N GLU A 386 -5.61 4.99 -4.11
CA GLU A 386 -4.87 6.15 -3.59
C GLU A 386 -5.05 7.35 -4.53
N THR A 387 -5.38 8.51 -3.96
CA THR A 387 -5.71 9.72 -4.75
C THR A 387 -4.60 10.15 -5.71
N GLY A 388 -3.33 10.05 -5.28
CA GLY A 388 -2.17 10.39 -6.10
C GLY A 388 -2.04 9.46 -7.32
N VAL A 389 -2.13 8.15 -7.08
CA VAL A 389 -2.05 7.11 -8.13
C VAL A 389 -3.21 7.23 -9.12
N LEU A 390 -4.42 7.56 -8.62
CA LEU A 390 -5.58 7.82 -9.48
C LEU A 390 -5.30 8.96 -10.47
N TYR A 391 -4.83 10.11 -9.97
CA TYR A 391 -4.62 11.27 -10.83
C TYR A 391 -3.46 11.06 -11.81
N GLU A 392 -2.39 10.42 -11.40
CA GLU A 392 -1.27 10.06 -12.28
C GLU A 392 -1.73 9.13 -13.41
N THR A 393 -2.47 8.07 -13.07
CA THR A 393 -2.98 7.12 -14.07
C THR A 393 -3.96 7.79 -15.03
N VAL A 394 -4.84 8.65 -14.53
CA VAL A 394 -5.76 9.44 -15.38
C VAL A 394 -4.97 10.36 -16.32
N GLN A 395 -3.93 11.04 -15.83
CA GLN A 395 -3.11 11.92 -16.67
C GLN A 395 -2.44 11.13 -17.80
N ARG A 396 -1.77 10.02 -17.49
CA ARG A 396 -1.12 9.16 -18.47
C ARG A 396 -2.12 8.60 -19.50
N ALA A 397 -3.31 8.22 -19.02
CA ALA A 397 -4.39 7.75 -19.93
C ALA A 397 -4.81 8.84 -20.92
N LEU A 398 -4.97 10.08 -20.46
CA LEU A 398 -5.39 11.21 -21.27
C LEU A 398 -4.29 11.69 -22.23
N ASP A 399 -3.02 11.50 -21.86
CA ASP A 399 -1.84 11.85 -22.68
C ASP A 399 -1.51 10.74 -23.72
N GLY A 400 -2.16 9.56 -23.62
CA GLY A 400 -1.92 8.43 -24.52
C GLY A 400 -0.62 7.66 -24.20
N GLU A 401 -0.22 7.65 -22.93
CA GLU A 401 1.02 7.04 -22.41
C GLU A 401 0.76 5.67 -21.72
N LEU A 402 -0.40 5.05 -21.93
CA LEU A 402 -0.75 3.73 -21.40
C LEU A 402 -0.48 2.63 -22.42
#